data_fe6541632cdc581ec9491e68eff9154e
#
_entry.id   fe6541632cdc581ec9491e68eff9154e
#
_cell.length_a   1.000
_cell.length_b   1.000
_cell.length_c   1.000
_cell.angle_alpha   90.00
_cell.angle_beta   90.00
_cell.angle_gamma   90.00
#
_symmetry.space_group_name_H-M   'P 1'
#
loop_
_entity.id
_entity.type
_entity.pdbx_description
1 polymer ?
#
loop_
_entity_poly.entity_id
_entity_poly.type
_entity_poly.pdbx_seq_one_letter_code
_entity_poly.pdbx_strand_id
1 'polypeptide(L)'
;GTRHFADFNANVTWHNAGRINAYELSPFDQTLVLDADYVIASDRLLEVLALPQQFAAFKDGFDPSSTTNLETFGAYNMPMWWATVMMFRRGNISQYIFDSMQMIRTNWQHYRDLYGIHQSNYRNDYALSIALGLVAGAEQSVHEIFRPMLNVMPDQGLTCVEQDHYEITYTNTE
;
A
#
# COMPACT_ATOMS: atom_id res chain seq x y z
N GLY A 1 10.39 -14.40 -5.67
CA GLY A 1 11.55 -13.55 -5.94
C GLY A 1 12.39 -13.34 -4.69
N THR A 2 13.62 -12.88 -4.84
CA THR A 2 14.49 -12.46 -3.74
C THR A 2 14.61 -10.95 -3.75
N ARG A 3 14.67 -10.36 -2.56
CA ARG A 3 14.92 -8.94 -2.34
C ARG A 3 16.20 -8.80 -1.53
N HIS A 4 17.11 -7.94 -1.99
CA HIS A 4 18.31 -7.61 -1.25
C HIS A 4 18.02 -6.44 -0.30
N PHE A 5 18.26 -6.65 0.99
CA PHE A 5 18.22 -5.58 1.99
C PHE A 5 19.66 -5.06 2.17
N ALA A 6 19.93 -3.87 1.65
CA ALA A 6 21.26 -3.26 1.73
C ALA A 6 21.70 -3.04 3.18
N ASP A 7 20.78 -2.64 4.04
CA ASP A 7 21.04 -2.34 5.46
C ASP A 7 21.50 -3.58 6.25
N PHE A 8 21.12 -4.77 5.82
CA PHE A 8 21.47 -6.03 6.47
C PHE A 8 22.40 -6.90 5.60
N ASN A 9 22.76 -6.44 4.41
CA ASN A 9 23.52 -7.21 3.41
C ASN A 9 22.99 -8.64 3.22
N ALA A 10 21.67 -8.77 3.20
CA ALA A 10 20.99 -10.05 3.14
C ALA A 10 20.00 -10.13 1.98
N ASN A 11 19.94 -11.30 1.33
CA ASN A 11 18.90 -11.63 0.37
C ASN A 11 17.74 -12.32 1.09
N VAL A 12 16.57 -11.72 1.03
CA VAL A 12 15.35 -12.26 1.65
C VAL A 12 14.33 -12.61 0.56
N THR A 13 13.58 -13.69 0.76
CA THR A 13 12.49 -14.04 -0.15
C THR A 13 11.41 -12.97 -0.08
N TRP A 14 11.09 -12.39 -1.23
CA TRP A 14 10.04 -11.39 -1.31
C TRP A 14 8.71 -12.02 -1.74
N HIS A 15 7.82 -12.20 -0.77
CA HIS A 15 6.53 -12.86 -0.97
C HIS A 15 5.50 -11.97 -1.69
N ASN A 16 5.58 -10.64 -1.53
CA ASN A 16 4.61 -9.68 -2.11
C ASN A 16 4.90 -9.31 -3.58
N ALA A 17 5.85 -10.00 -4.24
CA ALA A 17 6.22 -9.71 -5.61
C ALA A 17 5.07 -9.86 -6.62
N GLY A 18 4.08 -10.71 -6.32
CA GLY A 18 2.93 -11.00 -7.19
C GLY A 18 1.78 -9.99 -7.09
N ARG A 19 1.80 -9.07 -6.12
CA ARG A 19 0.67 -8.15 -5.90
C ARG A 19 0.32 -7.28 -7.11
N ILE A 20 1.31 -6.84 -7.85
CA ILE A 20 1.11 -6.05 -9.08
C ILE A 20 0.42 -6.82 -10.21
N ASN A 21 0.32 -8.15 -10.09
CA ASN A 21 -0.38 -9.00 -11.06
C ASN A 21 -1.83 -9.28 -10.61
N ALA A 22 -2.30 -8.66 -9.53
CA ALA A 22 -3.61 -8.95 -8.97
C ALA A 22 -4.75 -8.70 -9.97
N TYR A 23 -4.62 -7.68 -10.83
CA TYR A 23 -5.60 -7.36 -11.85
C TYR A 23 -5.73 -8.48 -12.89
N GLU A 24 -4.62 -9.03 -13.35
CA GLU A 24 -4.61 -10.11 -14.33
C GLU A 24 -5.06 -11.44 -13.72
N LEU A 25 -4.60 -11.72 -12.49
CA LEU A 25 -4.84 -13.00 -11.83
C LEU A 25 -6.25 -13.14 -11.25
N SER A 26 -6.91 -12.03 -10.94
CA SER A 26 -8.27 -12.10 -10.39
C SER A 26 -9.27 -12.57 -11.45
N PRO A 27 -10.11 -13.58 -11.16
CA PRO A 27 -11.19 -13.98 -12.04
C PRO A 27 -12.46 -13.13 -11.89
N PHE A 28 -12.47 -12.15 -10.96
CA PHE A 28 -13.66 -11.39 -10.58
C PHE A 28 -13.68 -10.00 -11.21
N ASP A 29 -14.88 -9.46 -11.41
CA ASP A 29 -15.07 -8.07 -11.87
C ASP A 29 -14.68 -7.05 -10.80
N GLN A 30 -14.82 -7.44 -9.53
CA GLN A 30 -14.41 -6.63 -8.40
C GLN A 30 -13.57 -7.46 -7.44
N THR A 31 -12.47 -6.89 -6.98
CA THR A 31 -11.48 -7.58 -6.15
C THR A 31 -11.00 -6.68 -5.04
N LEU A 32 -10.90 -7.24 -3.84
CA LEU A 32 -10.22 -6.64 -2.70
C LEU A 32 -8.92 -7.41 -2.46
N VAL A 33 -7.80 -6.71 -2.54
CA VAL A 33 -6.46 -7.24 -2.27
C VAL A 33 -6.04 -6.79 -0.88
N LEU A 34 -5.60 -7.74 -0.06
CA LEU A 34 -5.14 -7.49 1.31
C LEU A 34 -3.72 -8.04 1.50
N ASP A 35 -2.95 -7.43 2.37
CA ASP A 35 -1.73 -8.05 2.91
C ASP A 35 -2.11 -9.26 3.78
N ALA A 36 -1.26 -10.28 3.79
CA ALA A 36 -1.53 -11.51 4.55
C ALA A 36 -1.51 -11.29 6.07
N ASP A 37 -0.87 -10.24 6.52
CA ASP A 37 -0.77 -9.78 7.92
C ASP A 37 -1.75 -8.65 8.27
N TYR A 38 -2.65 -8.30 7.34
CA TYR A 38 -3.70 -7.32 7.60
C TYR A 38 -4.78 -7.90 8.51
N VAL A 39 -5.01 -7.25 9.66
CA VAL A 39 -6.06 -7.64 10.60
C VAL A 39 -7.36 -6.93 10.25
N ILE A 40 -8.38 -7.70 9.91
CA ILE A 40 -9.73 -7.18 9.65
C ILE A 40 -10.45 -7.06 11.00
N ALA A 41 -10.52 -5.83 11.51
CA ALA A 41 -11.12 -5.55 12.81
C ALA A 41 -12.62 -5.23 12.75
N SER A 42 -13.18 -4.98 11.57
CA SER A 42 -14.59 -4.64 11.40
C SER A 42 -15.07 -4.93 9.97
N ASP A 43 -16.35 -4.72 9.72
CA ASP A 43 -17.00 -4.91 8.42
C ASP A 43 -16.79 -3.75 7.43
N ARG A 44 -16.01 -2.73 7.79
CA ARG A 44 -15.77 -1.53 6.96
C ARG A 44 -15.25 -1.81 5.56
N LEU A 45 -14.50 -2.89 5.38
CA LEU A 45 -14.04 -3.27 4.06
C LEU A 45 -15.18 -3.65 3.12
N LEU A 46 -16.36 -4.01 3.65
CA LEU A 46 -17.56 -4.23 2.84
C LEU A 46 -18.07 -2.91 2.23
N GLU A 47 -17.94 -1.79 2.96
CA GLU A 47 -18.28 -0.46 2.45
C GLU A 47 -17.41 -0.10 1.24
N VAL A 48 -16.13 -0.48 1.26
CA VAL A 48 -15.21 -0.27 0.15
C VAL A 48 -15.66 -1.02 -1.11
N LEU A 49 -16.22 -2.22 -0.94
CA LEU A 49 -16.78 -2.98 -2.05
C LEU A 49 -18.05 -2.34 -2.64
N ALA A 50 -18.77 -1.53 -1.86
CA ALA A 50 -19.96 -0.81 -2.32
C ALA A 50 -19.65 0.49 -3.07
N LEU A 51 -18.38 0.96 -3.07
CA LEU A 51 -17.98 2.19 -3.74
C LEU A 51 -18.18 2.11 -5.25
N PRO A 52 -18.65 3.18 -5.90
CA PRO A 52 -18.82 3.23 -7.35
C PRO A 52 -17.49 3.38 -8.12
N GLN A 53 -16.42 3.81 -7.47
CA GLN A 53 -15.12 4.05 -8.07
C GLN A 53 -14.49 2.75 -8.60
N GLN A 54 -13.65 2.90 -9.62
CA GLN A 54 -12.94 1.76 -10.19
C GLN A 54 -11.76 1.31 -9.31
N PHE A 55 -11.20 2.21 -8.50
CA PHE A 55 -10.07 1.91 -7.65
C PHE A 55 -10.20 2.59 -6.28
N ALA A 56 -9.80 1.91 -5.22
CA ALA A 56 -9.69 2.48 -3.88
C ALA A 56 -8.48 1.93 -3.14
N ALA A 57 -7.83 2.77 -2.35
CA ALA A 57 -6.72 2.40 -1.48
C ALA A 57 -6.63 3.35 -0.26
N PHE A 58 -5.88 2.97 0.76
CA PHE A 58 -5.52 3.90 1.83
C PHE A 58 -4.48 4.89 1.35
N LYS A 59 -4.68 6.17 1.68
CA LYS A 59 -3.71 7.24 1.42
C LYS A 59 -2.82 7.48 2.62
N ASP A 60 -3.38 7.43 3.83
CA ASP A 60 -2.66 7.73 5.04
C ASP A 60 -2.49 6.48 5.91
N GLY A 61 -1.31 6.35 6.53
CA GLY A 61 -1.04 5.39 7.58
C GLY A 61 -0.87 6.10 8.92
N PHE A 62 -1.26 5.45 10.01
CA PHE A 62 -1.07 5.94 11.35
C PHE A 62 -0.17 4.98 12.14
N ASP A 63 0.96 5.48 12.61
CA ASP A 63 1.85 4.79 13.54
C ASP A 63 1.64 5.36 14.93
N PRO A 64 1.13 4.56 15.90
CA PRO A 64 0.88 5.03 17.26
C PRO A 64 2.13 5.56 17.97
N SER A 65 3.30 5.06 17.63
CA SER A 65 4.58 5.52 18.19
C SER A 65 5.06 6.85 17.61
N SER A 66 4.44 7.28 16.50
CA SER A 66 4.80 8.52 15.77
C SER A 66 6.26 8.57 15.30
N THR A 67 6.91 7.42 15.17
CA THR A 67 8.33 7.34 14.79
C THR A 67 8.55 7.34 13.28
N THR A 68 7.51 7.08 12.50
CA THR A 68 7.60 6.93 11.04
C THR A 68 6.67 7.91 10.34
N ASN A 69 7.20 8.64 9.34
CA ASN A 69 6.34 9.39 8.42
C ASN A 69 5.67 8.40 7.45
N LEU A 70 4.36 8.29 7.54
CA LEU A 70 3.55 7.41 6.72
C LEU A 70 2.71 8.16 5.68
N GLU A 71 2.85 9.49 5.60
CA GLU A 71 2.02 10.35 4.75
C GLU A 71 2.67 10.65 3.39
N THR A 72 4.00 10.80 3.39
CA THR A 72 4.74 11.20 2.19
C THR A 72 6.05 10.43 2.02
N PHE A 73 6.60 10.46 0.80
CA PHE A 73 7.89 9.86 0.48
C PHE A 73 8.66 10.66 -0.59
N GLY A 74 9.95 10.33 -0.73
CA GLY A 74 10.84 10.94 -1.72
C GLY A 74 11.19 12.41 -1.44
N ALA A 75 12.03 12.99 -2.28
CA ALA A 75 12.52 14.37 -2.10
C ALA A 75 11.45 15.44 -2.33
N TYR A 76 10.35 15.08 -2.97
CA TYR A 76 9.28 16.02 -3.35
C TYR A 76 8.00 15.84 -2.53
N ASN A 77 8.07 15.12 -1.40
CA ASN A 77 6.92 14.87 -0.52
C ASN A 77 5.70 14.32 -1.28
N MET A 78 5.93 13.31 -2.12
CA MET A 78 4.85 12.65 -2.84
C MET A 78 3.88 11.99 -1.84
N PRO A 79 2.57 12.15 -2.00
CA PRO A 79 1.59 11.49 -1.14
C PRO A 79 1.77 9.98 -1.16
N MET A 80 1.75 9.35 0.01
CA MET A 80 1.86 7.91 0.13
C MET A 80 0.48 7.27 -0.01
N TRP A 81 0.38 6.30 -0.91
CA TRP A 81 -0.75 5.39 -1.02
C TRP A 81 -0.29 3.98 -0.65
N TRP A 82 -1.10 3.31 0.14
CA TRP A 82 -0.73 2.02 0.70
C TRP A 82 -1.33 0.89 -0.10
N ALA A 83 -0.46 0.06 -0.69
CA ALA A 83 -0.85 -1.13 -1.42
C ALA A 83 -1.27 -2.30 -0.50
N THR A 84 -1.28 -2.10 0.81
CA THR A 84 -1.71 -3.07 1.83
C THR A 84 -3.17 -3.48 1.62
N VAL A 85 -4.02 -2.50 1.33
CA VAL A 85 -5.43 -2.72 0.97
C VAL A 85 -5.72 -1.96 -0.31
N MET A 86 -6.10 -2.69 -1.35
CA MET A 86 -6.52 -2.12 -2.63
C MET A 86 -7.83 -2.78 -3.08
N MET A 87 -8.82 -1.98 -3.43
CA MET A 87 -9.99 -2.44 -4.13
C MET A 87 -9.91 -2.00 -5.58
N PHE A 88 -10.21 -2.89 -6.50
CA PHE A 88 -10.36 -2.54 -7.90
C PHE A 88 -11.59 -3.21 -8.54
N ARG A 89 -12.16 -2.52 -9.52
CA ARG A 89 -13.12 -3.07 -10.49
C ARG A 89 -12.43 -3.18 -11.84
N ARG A 90 -12.79 -4.20 -12.62
CA ARG A 90 -12.30 -4.29 -14.00
C ARG A 90 -12.73 -3.06 -14.79
N GLY A 91 -11.76 -2.45 -15.45
CA GLY A 91 -11.97 -1.24 -16.23
C GLY A 91 -10.66 -0.55 -16.57
N ASN A 92 -10.72 0.43 -17.45
CA ASN A 92 -9.54 1.08 -18.04
C ASN A 92 -8.65 1.75 -16.97
N ILE A 93 -9.24 2.35 -15.93
CA ILE A 93 -8.47 3.05 -14.89
C ILE A 93 -7.70 2.04 -14.05
N SER A 94 -8.35 0.98 -13.58
CA SER A 94 -7.67 -0.07 -12.80
C SER A 94 -6.59 -0.74 -13.61
N GLN A 95 -6.86 -1.08 -14.86
CA GLN A 95 -5.84 -1.65 -15.75
C GLN A 95 -4.65 -0.71 -15.88
N TYR A 96 -4.89 0.56 -16.18
CA TYR A 96 -3.83 1.55 -16.33
C TYR A 96 -2.98 1.70 -15.05
N ILE A 97 -3.60 1.66 -13.87
CA ILE A 97 -2.88 1.72 -12.59
C ILE A 97 -1.95 0.51 -12.45
N PHE A 98 -2.45 -0.72 -12.70
CA PHE A 98 -1.63 -1.92 -12.58
C PHE A 98 -0.52 -2.00 -13.65
N ASP A 99 -0.81 -1.61 -14.89
CA ASP A 99 0.19 -1.52 -15.97
C ASP A 99 1.28 -0.49 -15.61
N SER A 100 0.89 0.65 -15.04
CA SER A 100 1.83 1.67 -14.55
C SER A 100 2.69 1.14 -13.40
N MET A 101 2.11 0.42 -12.44
CA MET A 101 2.88 -0.21 -11.36
C MET A 101 3.91 -1.21 -11.90
N GLN A 102 3.53 -1.99 -12.92
CA GLN A 102 4.43 -2.93 -13.61
C GLN A 102 5.56 -2.20 -14.33
N MET A 103 5.25 -1.14 -15.05
CA MET A 103 6.22 -0.28 -15.73
C MET A 103 7.20 0.35 -14.74
N ILE A 104 6.71 0.89 -13.62
CA ILE A 104 7.53 1.48 -12.55
C ILE A 104 8.46 0.42 -11.95
N ARG A 105 7.95 -0.77 -11.69
CA ARG A 105 8.77 -1.87 -11.18
C ARG A 105 9.89 -2.25 -12.14
N THR A 106 9.58 -2.37 -13.42
CA THR A 106 10.55 -2.75 -14.45
C THR A 106 11.66 -1.69 -14.59
N ASN A 107 11.31 -0.42 -14.39
CA ASN A 107 12.19 0.73 -14.50
C ASN A 107 12.47 1.38 -13.13
N TRP A 108 12.53 0.58 -12.06
CA TRP A 108 12.57 1.09 -10.69
C TRP A 108 13.69 2.10 -10.45
N GLN A 109 14.90 1.85 -10.95
CA GLN A 109 16.02 2.76 -10.78
C GLN A 109 15.69 4.18 -11.32
N HIS A 110 15.09 4.25 -12.51
CA HIS A 110 14.69 5.52 -13.12
C HIS A 110 13.68 6.29 -12.23
N TYR A 111 12.62 5.61 -11.78
CA TYR A 111 11.60 6.25 -10.95
C TYR A 111 12.11 6.62 -9.57
N ARG A 112 12.97 5.78 -8.99
CA ARG A 112 13.64 6.06 -7.73
C ARG A 112 14.44 7.37 -7.82
N ASP A 113 15.23 7.54 -8.86
CA ASP A 113 16.06 8.72 -9.07
C ASP A 113 15.18 9.95 -9.39
N LEU A 114 14.16 9.79 -10.22
CA LEU A 114 13.23 10.85 -10.60
C LEU A 114 12.49 11.45 -9.40
N TYR A 115 12.04 10.61 -8.47
CA TYR A 115 11.30 11.04 -7.28
C TYR A 115 12.18 11.25 -6.04
N GLY A 116 13.49 11.09 -6.16
CA GLY A 116 14.44 11.26 -5.05
C GLY A 116 14.17 10.30 -3.89
N ILE A 117 13.88 9.03 -4.20
CA ILE A 117 13.59 8.01 -3.18
C ILE A 117 14.92 7.43 -2.68
N HIS A 118 15.24 7.68 -1.41
CA HIS A 118 16.52 7.24 -0.84
C HIS A 118 16.63 5.72 -0.70
N GLN A 119 15.51 5.03 -0.45
CA GLN A 119 15.49 3.58 -0.32
C GLN A 119 15.82 2.90 -1.65
N SER A 120 16.78 1.99 -1.63
CA SER A 120 17.20 1.25 -2.84
C SER A 120 16.17 0.22 -3.29
N ASN A 121 15.39 -0.30 -2.35
CA ASN A 121 14.44 -1.38 -2.58
C ASN A 121 13.12 -0.88 -3.18
N TYR A 122 12.65 -1.58 -4.20
CA TYR A 122 11.29 -1.40 -4.71
C TYR A 122 10.25 -1.74 -3.64
N ARG A 123 9.20 -0.90 -3.55
CA ARG A 123 8.00 -1.15 -2.73
C ARG A 123 6.75 -0.97 -3.58
N ASN A 124 5.75 -1.85 -3.36
CA ASN A 124 4.46 -1.73 -4.04
C ASN A 124 3.77 -0.40 -3.71
N ASP A 125 3.95 0.13 -2.48
CA ASP A 125 3.38 1.40 -2.04
C ASP A 125 3.91 2.58 -2.87
N TYR A 126 5.22 2.63 -3.11
CA TYR A 126 5.81 3.66 -3.96
C TYR A 126 5.30 3.56 -5.41
N ALA A 127 5.26 2.33 -5.94
CA ALA A 127 4.76 2.11 -7.29
C ALA A 127 3.28 2.50 -7.43
N LEU A 128 2.45 2.15 -6.46
CA LEU A 128 1.05 2.55 -6.42
C LEU A 128 0.91 4.07 -6.35
N SER A 129 1.65 4.72 -5.43
CA SER A 129 1.60 6.18 -5.26
C SER A 129 1.99 6.93 -6.53
N ILE A 130 3.06 6.49 -7.19
CA ILE A 130 3.51 7.07 -8.46
C ILE A 130 2.47 6.79 -9.57
N ALA A 131 1.95 5.56 -9.67
CA ALA A 131 0.94 5.21 -10.66
C ALA A 131 -0.32 6.07 -10.51
N LEU A 132 -0.80 6.27 -9.28
CA LEU A 132 -1.95 7.13 -9.01
C LEU A 132 -1.65 8.60 -9.35
N GLY A 133 -0.44 9.07 -9.10
CA GLY A 133 0.01 10.41 -9.54
C GLY A 133 0.00 10.59 -11.06
N LEU A 134 0.31 9.52 -11.82
CA LEU A 134 0.25 9.54 -13.29
C LEU A 134 -1.19 9.56 -13.83
N VAL A 135 -2.16 9.09 -13.04
CA VAL A 135 -3.61 9.07 -13.38
C VAL A 135 -4.34 10.31 -12.82
N ALA A 136 -3.63 11.35 -12.39
CA ALA A 136 -4.19 12.50 -11.68
C ALA A 136 -5.37 13.19 -12.39
N GLY A 137 -5.56 13.01 -13.69
CA GLY A 137 -6.77 13.44 -14.42
C GLY A 137 -8.01 12.57 -14.21
N ALA A 138 -7.87 11.43 -13.53
CA ALA A 138 -8.95 10.47 -13.25
C ALA A 138 -9.33 10.39 -11.76
N GLU A 139 -9.09 11.45 -10.99
CA GLU A 139 -9.34 11.51 -9.53
C GLU A 139 -10.74 11.04 -9.14
N GLN A 140 -11.75 11.27 -9.97
CA GLN A 140 -13.12 10.78 -9.72
C GLN A 140 -13.26 9.26 -9.75
N SER A 141 -12.31 8.56 -10.35
CA SER A 141 -12.31 7.10 -10.48
C SER A 141 -11.50 6.39 -9.40
N VAL A 142 -10.77 7.16 -8.58
CA VAL A 142 -9.98 6.67 -7.46
C VAL A 142 -10.58 7.20 -6.16
N HIS A 143 -10.74 6.32 -5.20
CA HIS A 143 -11.28 6.66 -3.89
C HIS A 143 -10.23 6.43 -2.80
N GLU A 144 -10.08 7.43 -1.93
CA GLU A 144 -9.34 7.29 -0.70
C GLU A 144 -10.19 6.55 0.33
N ILE A 145 -9.70 5.42 0.84
CA ILE A 145 -10.40 4.70 1.91
C ILE A 145 -10.28 5.55 3.18
N PHE A 146 -11.42 6.04 3.66
CA PHE A 146 -11.49 6.93 4.82
C PHE A 146 -10.93 6.30 6.09
N ARG A 147 -10.23 7.13 6.85
CA ARG A 147 -9.43 6.88 8.06
C ARG A 147 -8.09 6.24 7.75
N PRO A 148 -7.04 6.68 8.44
CA PRO A 148 -5.72 6.13 8.26
C PRO A 148 -5.71 4.65 8.61
N MET A 149 -4.94 3.88 7.86
CA MET A 149 -4.62 2.51 8.19
C MET A 149 -3.73 2.51 9.43
N LEU A 150 -4.12 1.73 10.44
CA LEU A 150 -3.28 1.55 11.62
C LEU A 150 -2.11 0.63 11.26
N ASN A 151 -0.90 1.13 11.47
CA ASN A 151 0.33 0.39 11.25
C ASN A 151 0.89 -0.06 12.60
N VAL A 152 1.03 -1.37 12.79
CA VAL A 152 1.64 -1.96 13.99
C VAL A 152 3.03 -2.43 13.61
N MET A 153 4.05 -1.88 14.28
CA MET A 153 5.45 -2.21 14.02
C MET A 153 5.82 -3.57 14.66
N PRO A 154 6.89 -4.23 14.17
CA PRO A 154 7.28 -5.56 14.66
C PRO A 154 7.61 -5.63 16.15
N ASP A 155 7.98 -4.51 16.77
CA ASP A 155 8.31 -4.39 18.19
C ASP A 155 7.09 -4.02 19.06
N GLN A 156 5.93 -3.85 18.44
CA GLN A 156 4.66 -3.55 19.11
C GLN A 156 3.82 -4.82 19.25
N GLY A 157 3.11 -4.92 20.37
CA GLY A 157 2.11 -5.96 20.60
C GLY A 157 0.73 -5.52 20.14
N LEU A 158 0.02 -6.40 19.47
CA LEU A 158 -1.40 -6.22 19.15
C LEU A 158 -2.21 -7.30 19.86
N THR A 159 -3.14 -6.89 20.72
CA THR A 159 -4.01 -7.82 21.44
C THR A 159 -5.47 -7.48 21.15
N CYS A 160 -6.26 -8.46 20.74
CA CYS A 160 -7.70 -8.34 20.68
C CYS A 160 -8.26 -8.45 22.10
N VAL A 161 -8.86 -7.39 22.61
CA VAL A 161 -9.42 -7.35 23.98
C VAL A 161 -10.87 -7.79 23.96
N GLU A 162 -11.65 -7.28 23.01
CA GLU A 162 -13.05 -7.63 22.79
C GLU A 162 -13.34 -7.56 21.28
N GLN A 163 -14.54 -7.98 20.88
CA GLN A 163 -14.95 -7.80 19.48
C GLN A 163 -14.83 -6.31 19.11
N ASP A 164 -14.09 -6.04 18.03
CA ASP A 164 -13.81 -4.70 17.50
C ASP A 164 -12.98 -3.77 18.41
N HIS A 165 -12.41 -4.30 19.50
CA HIS A 165 -11.54 -3.57 20.41
C HIS A 165 -10.13 -4.20 20.45
N TYR A 166 -9.12 -3.43 20.05
CA TYR A 166 -7.72 -3.86 19.99
C TYR A 166 -6.86 -2.92 20.83
N GLU A 167 -5.96 -3.51 21.61
CA GLU A 167 -4.96 -2.80 22.39
C GLU A 167 -3.59 -2.94 21.70
N ILE A 168 -2.90 -1.81 21.53
CA ILE A 168 -1.54 -1.77 21.00
C ILE A 168 -0.61 -1.39 22.15
N THR A 169 0.33 -2.30 22.43
CA THR A 169 1.39 -2.06 23.41
C THR A 169 2.67 -1.71 22.65
N TYR A 170 3.28 -0.57 22.99
CA TYR A 170 4.56 -0.16 22.43
C TYR A 170 5.48 0.39 23.52
N THR A 171 6.79 0.23 23.32
CA THR A 171 7.79 0.78 24.23
C THR A 171 8.29 2.09 23.64
N ASN A 172 8.04 3.20 24.34
CA ASN A 172 8.72 4.46 24.02
C ASN A 172 10.21 4.30 24.40
N THR A 173 11.08 4.26 23.41
CA THR A 173 12.50 4.52 23.61
C THR A 173 12.69 6.03 23.64
N GLU A 174 12.82 6.59 24.85
CA GLU A 174 13.30 7.96 25.03
C GLU A 174 14.74 8.09 24.54
#